data_07f90bd0937a06872bd4ca5ccef6f2d9
#
_entry.id   07f90bd0937a06872bd4ca5ccef6f2d9
#
_cell.length_a   1.000
_cell.length_b   1.000
_cell.length_c   1.000
_cell.angle_alpha   90.00
_cell.angle_beta   90.00
_cell.angle_gamma   90.00
#
_symmetry.space_group_name_H-M   'P 1'
#
loop_
_entity.id
_entity.type
_entity.pdbx_description
1 polymer ?
#
loop_
_entity_poly.entity_id
_entity_poly.type
_entity_poly.pdbx_seq_one_letter_code
_entity_poly.pdbx_strand_id
1 'polypeptide(L)'
;MKKKNLNRINSTKLAKALILAFLPILLLLTAALIVFLAVRRIRFRRAFKKMLNAEPNEAIALMFGYLNMFMAACGLDISKIDSRYSELNAEAVFSNHKMTAEQKEDMQTYIESEVDKYRSSRSFFGRLRDRYIACVYI
;
A
#
# COMPACT_ATOMS: atom_id res chain seq x y z
N MET A 1 -35.31 -41.76 -25.79
CA MET A 1 -34.08 -41.67 -24.98
C MET A 1 -32.85 -41.10 -25.70
N LYS A 2 -32.64 -41.23 -27.00
CA LYS A 2 -31.45 -40.71 -27.75
C LYS A 2 -31.29 -39.19 -27.79
N LYS A 3 -32.36 -38.35 -27.87
CA LYS A 3 -32.26 -36.89 -27.95
C LYS A 3 -31.72 -36.22 -26.68
N LYS A 4 -32.01 -36.78 -25.50
CA LYS A 4 -31.57 -36.22 -24.21
C LYS A 4 -30.04 -36.37 -24.01
N ASN A 5 -29.43 -37.43 -24.54
CA ASN A 5 -27.98 -37.67 -24.48
C ASN A 5 -27.21 -36.76 -25.44
N LEU A 6 -27.76 -36.49 -26.63
CA LEU A 6 -27.12 -35.62 -27.63
C LEU A 6 -27.00 -34.18 -27.13
N ASN A 7 -28.04 -33.66 -26.48
CA ASN A 7 -28.01 -32.30 -25.91
C ASN A 7 -27.02 -32.19 -24.73
N ARG A 8 -26.86 -33.24 -23.95
CA ARG A 8 -25.89 -33.27 -22.83
C ARG A 8 -24.44 -33.28 -23.30
N ILE A 9 -24.15 -34.02 -24.41
CA ILE A 9 -22.82 -34.07 -25.01
C ILE A 9 -22.45 -32.74 -25.69
N ASN A 10 -23.41 -32.08 -26.32
CA ASN A 10 -23.18 -30.75 -26.92
C ASN A 10 -22.96 -29.66 -25.87
N SER A 11 -23.70 -29.68 -24.75
CA SER A 11 -23.52 -28.71 -23.66
C SER A 11 -22.16 -28.85 -22.97
N THR A 12 -21.66 -30.07 -22.80
CA THR A 12 -20.33 -30.31 -22.22
C THR A 12 -19.18 -29.91 -23.14
N LYS A 13 -19.34 -30.10 -24.46
CA LYS A 13 -18.36 -29.61 -25.46
C LYS A 13 -18.32 -28.10 -25.53
N LEU A 14 -19.50 -27.46 -25.49
CA LEU A 14 -19.61 -25.99 -25.49
C LEU A 14 -18.98 -25.39 -24.22
N ALA A 15 -19.24 -25.98 -23.04
CA ALA A 15 -18.67 -25.54 -21.79
C ALA A 15 -17.12 -25.65 -21.78
N LYS A 16 -16.59 -26.77 -22.31
CA LYS A 16 -15.13 -26.94 -22.45
C LYS A 16 -14.51 -25.93 -23.40
N ALA A 17 -15.15 -25.65 -24.53
CA ALA A 17 -14.68 -24.66 -25.49
C ALA A 17 -14.69 -23.23 -24.89
N LEU A 18 -15.73 -22.88 -24.13
CA LEU A 18 -15.79 -21.61 -23.41
C LEU A 18 -14.70 -21.49 -22.34
N ILE A 19 -14.48 -22.52 -21.53
CA ILE A 19 -13.41 -22.54 -20.53
C ILE A 19 -12.05 -22.37 -21.20
N LEU A 20 -11.80 -23.06 -22.32
CA LEU A 20 -10.54 -22.98 -23.05
C LEU A 20 -10.30 -21.60 -23.65
N ALA A 21 -11.35 -20.89 -24.06
CA ALA A 21 -11.27 -19.54 -24.61
C ALA A 21 -11.07 -18.48 -23.50
N PHE A 22 -11.71 -18.66 -22.33
CA PHE A 22 -11.59 -17.71 -21.23
C PHE A 22 -10.31 -17.86 -20.40
N LEU A 23 -9.72 -19.04 -20.35
CA LEU A 23 -8.52 -19.34 -19.57
C LEU A 23 -7.33 -18.43 -19.93
N PRO A 24 -6.96 -18.22 -21.20
CA PRO A 24 -5.84 -17.34 -21.56
C PRO A 24 -6.12 -15.88 -21.23
N ILE A 25 -7.38 -15.43 -21.33
CA ILE A 25 -7.77 -14.06 -20.97
C ILE A 25 -7.62 -13.86 -19.46
N LEU A 26 -8.05 -14.82 -18.66
CA LEU A 26 -7.91 -14.79 -17.21
C LEU A 26 -6.44 -14.78 -16.80
N LEU A 27 -5.60 -15.58 -17.45
CA LEU A 27 -4.15 -15.60 -17.21
C LEU A 27 -3.49 -14.27 -17.55
N LEU A 28 -3.86 -13.64 -18.65
CA LEU A 28 -3.37 -12.31 -19.03
C LEU A 28 -3.77 -11.24 -18.02
N LEU A 29 -5.02 -11.25 -17.56
CA LEU A 29 -5.52 -10.31 -16.55
C LEU A 29 -4.80 -10.47 -15.20
N THR A 30 -4.58 -11.71 -14.77
CA THR A 30 -3.84 -11.99 -13.53
C THR A 30 -2.39 -11.56 -13.64
N ALA A 31 -1.72 -11.83 -14.75
CA ALA A 31 -0.35 -11.39 -15.01
C ALA A 31 -0.25 -9.85 -15.00
N ALA A 32 -1.16 -9.16 -15.69
CA ALA A 32 -1.22 -7.70 -15.71
C ALA A 32 -1.43 -7.11 -14.30
N LEU A 33 -2.30 -7.72 -13.50
CA LEU A 33 -2.53 -7.32 -12.11
C LEU A 33 -1.26 -7.48 -11.25
N ILE A 34 -0.56 -8.60 -11.38
CA ILE A 34 0.69 -8.86 -10.65
C ILE A 34 1.75 -7.82 -11.02
N VAL A 35 1.93 -7.54 -12.31
CA VAL A 35 2.88 -6.51 -12.78
C VAL A 35 2.50 -5.14 -12.24
N PHE A 36 1.22 -4.76 -12.30
CA PHE A 36 0.73 -3.49 -11.78
C PHE A 36 1.04 -3.33 -10.28
N LEU A 37 0.76 -4.36 -9.47
CA LEU A 37 1.03 -4.34 -8.03
C LEU A 37 2.54 -4.28 -7.75
N ALA A 38 3.35 -5.00 -8.52
CA ALA A 38 4.81 -4.96 -8.38
C ALA A 38 5.38 -3.57 -8.69
N VAL A 39 4.98 -2.97 -9.80
CA VAL A 39 5.41 -1.61 -10.20
C VAL A 39 5.00 -0.58 -9.15
N ARG A 40 3.74 -0.65 -8.68
CA ARG A 40 3.25 0.24 -7.62
C ARG A 40 4.10 0.13 -6.35
N ARG A 41 4.43 -1.09 -5.93
CA ARG A 41 5.28 -1.33 -4.77
C ARG A 41 6.70 -0.81 -4.93
N ILE A 42 7.31 -1.00 -6.12
CA ILE A 42 8.65 -0.50 -6.41
C ILE A 42 8.67 1.03 -6.35
N ARG A 43 7.66 1.70 -6.94
CA ARG A 43 7.52 3.17 -6.88
C ARG A 43 7.40 3.66 -5.44
N PHE A 44 6.59 3.00 -4.63
CA PHE A 44 6.42 3.34 -3.21
C PHE A 44 7.73 3.21 -2.43
N ARG A 45 8.45 2.09 -2.59
CA ARG A 45 9.76 1.89 -1.94
C ARG A 45 10.79 2.92 -2.35
N ARG A 46 10.81 3.30 -3.63
CA ARG A 46 11.73 4.35 -4.12
C ARG A 46 11.40 5.71 -3.52
N ALA A 47 10.12 6.07 -3.46
CA ALA A 47 9.67 7.32 -2.84
C ALA A 47 10.03 7.36 -1.36
N PHE A 48 9.81 6.26 -0.64
CA PHE A 48 10.15 6.15 0.77
C PHE A 48 11.67 6.24 1.01
N LYS A 49 12.48 5.55 0.21
CA LYS A 49 13.93 5.65 0.29
C LYS A 49 14.43 7.08 0.00
N LYS A 50 13.81 7.77 -0.97
CA LYS A 50 14.11 9.17 -1.25
C LYS A 50 13.81 10.06 -0.03
N MET A 51 12.67 9.85 0.61
CA MET A 51 12.27 10.55 1.83
C MET A 51 13.29 10.37 2.96
N LEU A 52 13.75 9.13 3.20
CA LEU A 52 14.76 8.85 4.24
C LEU A 52 16.12 9.47 3.95
N ASN A 53 16.49 9.64 2.69
CA ASN A 53 17.78 10.20 2.28
C ASN A 53 17.73 11.73 2.05
N ALA A 54 16.58 12.37 2.22
CA ALA A 54 16.44 13.82 2.09
C ALA A 54 17.06 14.57 3.27
N GLU A 55 17.33 15.85 3.08
CA GLU A 55 17.76 16.78 4.14
C GLU A 55 16.74 16.76 5.29
N PRO A 56 17.15 16.98 6.55
CA PRO A 56 16.27 16.83 7.72
C PRO A 56 14.95 17.56 7.62
N ASN A 57 14.92 18.82 7.17
CA ASN A 57 13.70 19.60 7.01
C ASN A 57 12.75 18.97 5.98
N GLU A 58 13.26 18.65 4.79
CA GLU A 58 12.49 18.00 3.74
C GLU A 58 12.03 16.60 4.17
N ALA A 59 12.89 15.85 4.81
CA ALA A 59 12.58 14.50 5.28
C ALA A 59 11.43 14.51 6.30
N ILE A 60 11.45 15.40 7.30
CA ILE A 60 10.39 15.53 8.31
C ILE A 60 9.06 15.88 7.65
N ALA A 61 9.05 16.85 6.72
CA ALA A 61 7.85 17.23 6.00
C ALA A 61 7.26 16.07 5.17
N LEU A 62 8.11 15.34 4.45
CA LEU A 62 7.69 14.18 3.67
C LEU A 62 7.21 13.02 4.56
N MET A 63 7.85 12.79 5.70
CA MET A 63 7.47 11.78 6.68
C MET A 63 6.12 12.08 7.30
N PHE A 64 5.87 13.34 7.65
CA PHE A 64 4.57 13.76 8.18
C PHE A 64 3.45 13.64 7.14
N GLY A 65 3.74 13.99 5.88
CA GLY A 65 2.84 13.76 4.76
C GLY A 65 2.51 12.27 4.56
N TYR A 66 3.52 11.41 4.67
CA TYR A 66 3.33 9.96 4.65
C TYR A 66 2.45 9.48 5.81
N LEU A 67 2.69 9.95 7.04
CA LEU A 67 1.90 9.59 8.21
C LEU A 67 0.42 9.96 8.02
N ASN A 68 0.13 11.16 7.54
CA ASN A 68 -1.25 11.58 7.26
C ASN A 68 -1.91 10.70 6.21
N MET A 69 -1.20 10.37 5.12
CA MET A 69 -1.70 9.46 4.09
C MET A 69 -1.93 8.05 4.64
N PHE A 70 -1.04 7.56 5.48
CA PHE A 70 -1.16 6.27 6.16
C PHE A 70 -2.41 6.24 7.06
N MET A 71 -2.57 7.23 7.94
CA MET A 71 -3.72 7.33 8.85
C MET A 71 -5.03 7.35 8.07
N ALA A 72 -5.12 8.19 7.02
CA ALA A 72 -6.30 8.27 6.16
C ALA A 72 -6.59 6.93 5.43
N ALA A 73 -5.58 6.29 4.86
CA ALA A 73 -5.73 5.00 4.16
C ALA A 73 -6.15 3.86 5.09
N CYS A 74 -5.78 3.94 6.37
CA CYS A 74 -6.12 2.96 7.39
C CYS A 74 -7.45 3.28 8.10
N GLY A 75 -8.09 4.41 7.79
CA GLY A 75 -9.30 4.88 8.48
C GLY A 75 -9.04 5.26 9.94
N LEU A 76 -7.82 5.68 10.24
CA LEU A 76 -7.41 6.14 11.56
C LEU A 76 -7.67 7.65 11.68
N ASP A 77 -7.92 8.09 12.90
CA ASP A 77 -8.20 9.49 13.18
C ASP A 77 -6.89 10.30 13.22
N ILE A 78 -6.72 11.20 12.26
CA ILE A 78 -5.55 12.07 12.13
C ILE A 78 -5.36 12.96 13.36
N SER A 79 -6.45 13.32 14.06
CA SER A 79 -6.38 14.14 15.28
C SER A 79 -5.66 13.46 16.45
N LYS A 80 -5.44 12.14 16.35
CA LYS A 80 -4.69 11.37 17.34
C LYS A 80 -3.18 11.37 17.16
N ILE A 81 -2.69 12.01 16.11
CA ILE A 81 -1.26 12.26 15.96
C ILE A 81 -0.80 13.15 17.11
N ASP A 82 0.28 12.76 17.78
CA ASP A 82 0.86 13.56 18.85
C ASP A 82 1.21 14.97 18.37
N SER A 83 0.73 15.98 19.09
CA SER A 83 0.92 17.40 18.74
C SER A 83 2.39 17.78 18.54
N ARG A 84 3.30 17.15 19.30
CA ARG A 84 4.75 17.32 19.18
C ARG A 84 5.23 17.12 17.74
N TYR A 85 4.74 16.10 17.03
CA TYR A 85 5.17 15.81 15.65
C TYR A 85 4.49 16.73 14.63
N SER A 86 3.30 17.21 14.93
CA SER A 86 2.66 18.26 14.14
C SER A 86 3.42 19.58 14.23
N GLU A 87 3.88 19.96 15.44
CA GLU A 87 4.72 21.12 15.67
C GLU A 87 6.09 20.99 15.02
N LEU A 88 6.73 19.80 15.14
CA LEU A 88 7.99 19.50 14.49
C LEU A 88 7.90 19.63 12.95
N ASN A 89 6.80 19.17 12.36
CA ASN A 89 6.55 19.37 10.94
C ASN A 89 6.34 20.85 10.59
N ALA A 90 5.57 21.59 11.39
CA ALA A 90 5.36 23.01 11.17
C ALA A 90 6.69 23.79 11.24
N GLU A 91 7.55 23.46 12.20
CA GLU A 91 8.89 24.02 12.31
C GLU A 91 9.75 23.69 11.09
N ALA A 92 9.75 22.43 10.64
CA ALA A 92 10.51 21.99 9.46
C ALA A 92 10.10 22.72 8.17
N VAL A 93 8.80 23.02 8.02
CA VAL A 93 8.26 23.63 6.80
C VAL A 93 8.31 25.17 6.81
N PHE A 94 8.01 25.79 7.95
CA PHE A 94 7.76 27.23 8.01
C PHE A 94 8.87 28.03 8.72
N SER A 95 9.77 27.37 9.45
CA SER A 95 10.86 28.07 10.08
C SER A 95 12.13 28.07 9.20
N ASN A 96 12.97 29.08 9.38
CA ASN A 96 14.31 29.10 8.79
C ASN A 96 15.31 28.24 9.59
N HIS A 97 14.83 27.54 10.60
CA HIS A 97 15.64 26.68 11.44
C HIS A 97 16.03 25.40 10.71
N LYS A 98 17.30 25.02 10.79
CA LYS A 98 17.73 23.74 10.25
C LYS A 98 17.47 22.64 11.28
N MET A 99 16.60 21.72 10.90
CA MET A 99 16.32 20.53 11.71
C MET A 99 17.56 19.65 11.84
N THR A 100 17.66 18.99 12.98
CA THR A 100 18.77 18.08 13.25
C THR A 100 18.51 16.66 12.73
N ALA A 101 19.58 15.87 12.59
CA ALA A 101 19.46 14.47 12.24
C ALA A 101 18.69 13.67 13.34
N GLU A 102 18.85 14.06 14.61
CA GLU A 102 18.16 13.47 15.75
C GLU A 102 16.64 13.70 15.67
N GLN A 103 16.20 14.93 15.33
CA GLN A 103 14.77 15.24 15.14
C GLN A 103 14.15 14.45 13.98
N LYS A 104 14.92 14.24 12.90
CA LYS A 104 14.53 13.39 11.78
C LYS A 104 14.37 11.93 12.21
N GLU A 105 15.31 11.39 12.99
CA GLU A 105 15.27 10.03 13.49
C GLU A 105 14.12 9.80 14.48
N ASP A 106 13.83 10.80 15.34
CA ASP A 106 12.70 10.78 16.24
C ASP A 106 11.37 10.71 15.48
N MET A 107 11.18 11.52 14.43
CA MET A 107 10.01 11.44 13.54
C MET A 107 9.90 10.07 12.87
N GLN A 108 11.00 9.53 12.37
CA GLN A 108 11.02 8.20 11.74
C GLN A 108 10.59 7.11 12.73
N THR A 109 11.17 7.11 13.92
CA THR A 109 10.86 6.14 14.98
C THR A 109 9.39 6.19 15.38
N TYR A 110 8.83 7.40 15.49
CA TYR A 110 7.41 7.57 15.76
C TYR A 110 6.54 6.96 14.68
N ILE A 111 6.81 7.24 13.42
CA ILE A 111 6.05 6.68 12.29
C ILE A 111 6.15 5.15 12.27
N GLU A 112 7.33 4.59 12.45
CA GLU A 112 7.53 3.14 12.50
C GLU A 112 6.72 2.52 13.64
N SER A 113 6.67 3.16 14.81
CA SER A 113 5.86 2.70 15.94
C SER A 113 4.37 2.70 15.65
N GLU A 114 3.84 3.75 15.00
CA GLU A 114 2.42 3.84 14.63
C GLU A 114 2.05 2.80 13.56
N VAL A 115 2.92 2.61 12.56
CA VAL A 115 2.75 1.56 11.54
C VAL A 115 2.75 0.17 12.17
N ASP A 116 3.66 -0.10 13.10
CA ASP A 116 3.76 -1.41 13.76
C ASP A 116 2.58 -1.67 14.71
N LYS A 117 2.09 -0.67 15.43
CA LYS A 117 0.86 -0.77 16.24
C LYS A 117 -0.33 -1.17 15.36
N TYR A 118 -0.50 -0.49 14.23
CA TYR A 118 -1.58 -0.81 13.31
C TYR A 118 -1.41 -2.21 12.71
N ARG A 119 -0.20 -2.56 12.28
CA ARG A 119 0.12 -3.87 11.70
C ARG A 119 -0.14 -5.01 12.67
N SER A 120 0.19 -4.85 13.95
CA SER A 120 -0.04 -5.87 14.98
C SER A 120 -1.52 -6.10 15.27
N SER A 121 -2.37 -5.09 15.09
CA SER A 121 -3.82 -5.19 15.25
C SER A 121 -4.53 -5.88 14.08
N ARG A 122 -3.84 -6.12 12.95
CA ARG A 122 -4.43 -6.67 11.72
C ARG A 122 -4.27 -8.17 11.59
N SER A 123 -5.32 -8.84 11.05
CA SER A 123 -5.26 -10.25 10.65
C SER A 123 -4.23 -10.47 9.53
N PHE A 124 -3.82 -11.70 9.30
CA PHE A 124 -2.87 -12.07 8.24
C PHE A 124 -3.32 -11.56 6.85
N PHE A 125 -4.58 -11.81 6.48
CA PHE A 125 -5.13 -11.33 5.20
C PHE A 125 -5.24 -9.82 5.12
N GLY A 126 -5.58 -9.15 6.23
CA GLY A 126 -5.56 -7.69 6.33
C GLY A 126 -4.17 -7.12 6.04
N ARG A 127 -3.14 -7.67 6.66
CA ARG A 127 -1.72 -7.28 6.43
C ARG A 127 -1.28 -7.49 4.98
N LEU A 128 -1.71 -8.58 4.35
CA LEU A 128 -1.39 -8.88 2.96
C LEU A 128 -2.03 -7.84 2.01
N ARG A 129 -3.32 -7.55 2.21
CA ARG A 129 -4.04 -6.51 1.46
C ARG A 129 -3.37 -5.15 1.60
N ASP A 130 -3.09 -4.73 2.84
CA ASP A 130 -2.53 -3.43 3.16
C ASP A 130 -1.11 -3.29 2.58
N ARG A 131 -0.35 -4.38 2.51
CA ARG A 131 1.00 -4.41 1.94
C ARG A 131 1.02 -4.33 0.42
N TYR A 132 0.12 -5.03 -0.27
CA TYR A 132 0.18 -5.20 -1.73
C TYR A 132 -0.82 -4.32 -2.47
N ILE A 133 -2.01 -4.11 -1.91
CA ILE A 133 -3.09 -3.33 -2.56
C ILE A 133 -3.04 -1.88 -2.10
N ALA A 134 -3.04 -1.62 -0.80
CA ALA A 134 -3.00 -0.28 -0.27
C ALA A 134 -1.59 0.34 -0.30
N CYS A 135 -0.51 -0.47 -0.37
CA CYS A 135 0.89 -0.03 -0.30
C CYS A 135 1.15 0.86 0.92
N VAL A 136 0.62 0.45 2.07
CA VAL A 136 0.67 1.22 3.31
C VAL A 136 1.95 0.92 4.10
N TYR A 137 2.52 -0.28 3.92
CA TYR A 137 3.75 -0.71 4.61
C TYR A 137 4.94 -0.78 3.67
N ILE A 138 6.07 -0.52 4.24
CA ILE A 138 7.39 -0.66 3.63
C ILE A 138 7.83 -2.12 3.67
#